data_7c1a91a11a4797d05983caefc8e59f9d
#
_entry.id   7c1a91a11a4797d05983caefc8e59f9d
#
_cell.length_a   1.000
_cell.length_b   1.000
_cell.length_c   1.000
_cell.angle_alpha   90.00
_cell.angle_beta   90.00
_cell.angle_gamma   90.00
#
_symmetry.space_group_name_H-M   'P 1'
#
loop_
_entity.id
_entity.type
_entity.pdbx_description
1 polymer ?
#
loop_
_entity_poly.entity_id
_entity_poly.type
_entity_poly.pdbx_seq_one_letter_code
_entity_poly.pdbx_strand_id
1 'polypeptide(L)'
;GFIYIAIPNVHSWQYKVFKQKWLHLDPHYHLHLVSYKWLKRFFNDSGLDLVRIYHNQFSYSFAGWFFSLLNYIFLYNSLWEFLKRKFRVKYAGKYFFLGISLLLLFFPITLLFVMESIFNRGATIEMLYLKK
;
A
#
# COMPACT_ATOMS: atom_id res chain seq x y z
N GLY A 1 -10.25 15.05 -22.00
CA GLY A 1 -10.00 14.98 -20.56
C GLY A 1 -9.22 13.72 -20.19
N PHE A 2 -8.67 13.67 -18.98
CA PHE A 2 -7.96 12.49 -18.47
C PHE A 2 -8.57 12.04 -17.13
N ILE A 3 -8.41 10.74 -16.83
CA ILE A 3 -8.78 10.14 -15.55
C ILE A 3 -7.53 9.54 -14.94
N TYR A 4 -7.22 9.94 -13.70
CA TYR A 4 -6.16 9.35 -12.90
C TYR A 4 -6.77 8.52 -11.78
N ILE A 5 -6.32 7.28 -11.63
CA ILE A 5 -6.82 6.32 -10.64
C ILE A 5 -5.65 5.70 -9.90
N ALA A 6 -5.72 5.72 -8.57
CA ALA A 6 -4.78 5.02 -7.70
C ALA A 6 -5.56 4.02 -6.84
N ILE A 7 -5.16 2.75 -6.85
CA ILE A 7 -5.81 1.67 -6.11
C ILE A 7 -4.81 0.76 -5.42
N PRO A 8 -5.20 0.10 -4.31
CA PRO A 8 -4.44 -0.99 -3.73
C PRO A 8 -4.28 -2.15 -4.72
N ASN A 9 -3.08 -2.73 -4.79
CA ASN A 9 -2.76 -3.82 -5.71
C ASN A 9 -2.94 -5.19 -5.06
N VAL A 10 -4.06 -5.85 -5.31
CA VAL A 10 -4.34 -7.21 -4.82
C VAL A 10 -3.39 -8.28 -5.38
N HIS A 11 -2.58 -7.95 -6.38
CA HIS A 11 -1.55 -8.83 -6.92
C HIS A 11 -0.15 -8.51 -6.41
N SER A 12 -0.02 -7.55 -5.45
CA SER A 12 1.26 -7.19 -4.83
C SER A 12 1.85 -8.35 -4.03
N TRP A 13 3.16 -8.32 -3.81
CA TRP A 13 3.81 -9.24 -2.90
C TRP A 13 3.34 -9.04 -1.47
N GLN A 14 3.13 -7.80 -1.05
CA GLN A 14 2.62 -7.46 0.28
C GLN A 14 1.27 -8.13 0.56
N TYR A 15 0.31 -8.02 -0.36
CA TYR A 15 -1.00 -8.66 -0.20
C TYR A 15 -0.88 -10.20 -0.09
N LYS A 16 -0.01 -10.82 -0.89
CA LYS A 16 0.23 -12.27 -0.83
C LYS A 16 0.80 -12.73 0.51
N VAL A 17 1.73 -11.95 1.09
CA VAL A 17 2.38 -12.26 2.37
C VAL A 17 1.45 -11.99 3.54
N PHE A 18 0.88 -10.80 3.61
CA PHE A 18 0.16 -10.33 4.81
C PHE A 18 -1.33 -10.62 4.81
N LYS A 19 -1.94 -10.82 3.64
CA LYS A 19 -3.37 -11.12 3.49
C LYS A 19 -4.25 -10.15 4.30
N GLN A 20 -4.99 -10.67 5.29
CA GLN A 20 -5.88 -9.88 6.14
C GLN A 20 -5.16 -8.85 7.04
N LYS A 21 -3.85 -8.98 7.24
CA LYS A 21 -3.04 -8.04 8.03
C LYS A 21 -2.33 -6.98 7.20
N TRP A 22 -2.57 -6.99 5.90
CA TRP A 22 -2.01 -5.99 5.00
C TRP A 22 -2.58 -4.60 5.30
N LEU A 23 -1.70 -3.59 5.42
CA LEU A 23 -2.08 -2.22 5.77
C LEU A 23 -3.15 -1.65 4.83
N HIS A 24 -3.01 -1.88 3.53
CA HIS A 24 -3.91 -1.31 2.52
C HIS A 24 -5.24 -2.08 2.38
N LEU A 25 -5.41 -3.18 3.11
CA LEU A 25 -6.70 -3.83 3.29
C LEU A 25 -7.45 -3.12 4.42
N ASP A 26 -7.82 -1.86 4.21
CA ASP A 26 -8.59 -1.09 5.18
C ASP A 26 -10.08 -1.14 4.83
N PRO A 27 -10.89 -1.99 5.50
CA PRO A 27 -12.30 -2.17 5.17
C PRO A 27 -13.15 -0.93 5.44
N HIS A 28 -12.65 0.05 6.20
CA HIS A 28 -13.33 1.32 6.42
C HIS A 28 -13.28 2.26 5.21
N TYR A 29 -12.23 2.14 4.40
CA TYR A 29 -12.03 2.99 3.22
C TYR A 29 -12.15 2.23 1.90
N HIS A 30 -11.91 0.93 1.90
CA HIS A 30 -11.92 0.08 0.71
C HIS A 30 -12.95 -1.03 0.85
N LEU A 31 -14.21 -0.74 0.53
CA LEU A 31 -15.30 -1.73 0.54
C LEU A 31 -15.08 -2.83 -0.50
N HIS A 32 -14.42 -2.52 -1.59
CA HIS A 32 -14.09 -3.46 -2.66
C HIS A 32 -12.64 -3.30 -3.10
N LEU A 33 -11.91 -4.41 -3.16
CA LEU A 33 -10.60 -4.46 -3.78
C LEU A 33 -10.75 -4.86 -5.24
N VAL A 34 -10.63 -3.92 -6.13
CA VAL A 34 -10.81 -4.13 -7.56
C VAL A 34 -9.48 -4.49 -8.22
N SER A 35 -9.49 -5.53 -9.07
CA SER A 35 -8.31 -5.88 -9.88
C SER A 35 -8.07 -4.82 -10.96
N TYR A 36 -6.80 -4.38 -11.12
CA TYR A 36 -6.44 -3.45 -12.17
C TYR A 36 -6.73 -4.01 -13.59
N LYS A 37 -6.68 -5.33 -13.76
CA LYS A 37 -7.01 -5.98 -15.03
C LYS A 37 -8.47 -5.79 -15.40
N TRP A 38 -9.35 -5.85 -14.40
CA TRP A 38 -10.77 -5.56 -14.59
C TRP A 38 -11.01 -4.08 -14.93
N LEU A 39 -10.39 -3.16 -14.17
CA LEU A 39 -10.48 -1.73 -14.45
C LEU A 39 -9.98 -1.38 -15.84
N LYS A 40 -8.87 -1.99 -16.27
CA LYS A 40 -8.33 -1.77 -17.62
C LYS A 40 -9.33 -2.14 -18.70
N ARG A 41 -10.00 -3.29 -18.56
CA ARG A 41 -11.06 -3.70 -19.51
C ARG A 41 -12.24 -2.73 -19.47
N PHE A 42 -12.76 -2.48 -18.28
CA PHE A 42 -13.91 -1.59 -18.08
C PHE A 42 -13.72 -0.21 -18.71
N PHE A 43 -12.57 0.43 -18.51
CA PHE A 43 -12.30 1.75 -19.07
C PHE A 43 -12.03 1.71 -20.58
N ASN A 44 -11.36 0.69 -21.08
CA ASN A 44 -11.18 0.52 -22.52
C ASN A 44 -12.54 0.35 -23.25
N ASP A 45 -13.43 -0.46 -22.68
CA ASP A 45 -14.79 -0.66 -23.22
C ASP A 45 -15.64 0.62 -23.14
N SER A 46 -15.30 1.51 -22.20
CA SER A 46 -15.94 2.83 -22.04
C SER A 46 -15.32 3.93 -22.93
N GLY A 47 -14.44 3.58 -23.87
CA GLY A 47 -13.83 4.54 -24.80
C GLY A 47 -12.68 5.37 -24.19
N LEU A 48 -12.02 4.84 -23.18
CA LEU A 48 -10.86 5.44 -22.53
C LEU A 48 -9.61 4.59 -22.81
N ASP A 49 -8.55 5.22 -23.28
CA ASP A 49 -7.27 4.55 -23.54
C ASP A 49 -6.33 4.66 -22.33
N LEU A 50 -5.77 3.52 -21.90
CA LEU A 50 -4.74 3.49 -20.87
C LEU A 50 -3.44 4.05 -21.43
N VAL A 51 -3.01 5.22 -20.95
CA VAL A 51 -1.79 5.90 -21.37
C VAL A 51 -0.59 5.42 -20.55
N ARG A 52 -0.77 5.26 -19.26
CA ARG A 52 0.32 4.94 -18.35
C ARG A 52 -0.14 4.16 -17.13
N ILE A 53 0.72 3.26 -16.66
CA ILE A 53 0.54 2.50 -15.43
C ILE A 53 1.83 2.51 -14.63
N TYR A 54 1.73 2.74 -13.32
CA TYR A 54 2.84 2.72 -12.39
C TYR A 54 2.56 1.74 -11.24
N HIS A 55 3.60 1.06 -10.78
CA HIS A 55 3.55 0.07 -9.70
C HIS A 55 4.49 0.41 -8.52
N ASN A 56 5.11 1.58 -8.53
CA ASN A 56 6.27 1.88 -7.69
C ASN A 56 6.13 3.17 -6.88
N GLN A 57 5.09 3.27 -6.07
CA GLN A 57 4.94 4.36 -5.13
C GLN A 57 5.66 4.06 -3.81
N PHE A 58 6.84 4.67 -3.59
CA PHE A 58 7.70 4.37 -2.43
C PHE A 58 6.98 4.49 -1.09
N SER A 59 6.32 5.62 -0.84
CA SER A 59 5.67 5.89 0.46
C SER A 59 4.61 4.85 0.82
N TYR A 60 3.79 4.45 -0.12
CA TYR A 60 2.76 3.43 0.10
C TYR A 60 3.36 2.02 0.23
N SER A 61 4.33 1.67 -0.61
CA SER A 61 5.00 0.37 -0.51
C SER A 61 5.79 0.25 0.79
N PHE A 62 6.53 1.29 1.18
CA PHE A 62 7.28 1.29 2.42
C PHE A 62 6.35 1.17 3.64
N ALA A 63 5.33 2.03 3.72
CA ALA A 63 4.34 1.98 4.79
C ALA A 63 3.62 0.62 4.83
N GLY A 64 3.27 0.09 3.68
CA GLY A 64 2.63 -1.21 3.55
C GLY A 64 3.46 -2.34 4.14
N TRP A 65 4.75 -2.44 3.80
CA TRP A 65 5.66 -3.42 4.40
C TRP A 65 5.84 -3.20 5.91
N PHE A 66 6.18 -1.97 6.30
CA PHE A 66 6.50 -1.64 7.68
C PHE A 66 5.33 -1.92 8.64
N PHE A 67 4.17 -1.35 8.37
CA PHE A 67 3.02 -1.51 9.26
C PHE A 67 2.37 -2.89 9.17
N SER A 68 2.37 -3.53 7.99
CA SER A 68 1.87 -4.89 7.88
C SER A 68 2.75 -5.89 8.64
N LEU A 69 4.06 -5.72 8.60
CA LEU A 69 4.99 -6.54 9.37
C LEU A 69 4.78 -6.36 10.89
N LEU A 70 4.63 -5.12 11.36
CA LEU A 70 4.34 -4.85 12.76
C LEU A 70 2.97 -5.40 13.18
N ASN A 71 1.94 -5.29 12.33
CA ASN A 71 0.63 -5.89 12.58
C ASN A 71 0.71 -7.43 12.64
N TYR A 72 1.60 -8.03 11.85
CA TYR A 72 1.80 -9.47 11.84
C TYR A 72 2.47 -9.97 13.13
N ILE A 73 3.54 -9.28 13.59
CA ILE A 73 4.31 -9.66 14.78
C ILE A 73 3.52 -9.40 16.05
N PHE A 74 2.86 -8.26 16.17
CA PHE A 74 2.25 -7.81 17.42
C PHE A 74 0.75 -8.06 17.53
N LEU A 75 0.13 -8.74 16.57
CA LEU A 75 -1.33 -8.96 16.50
C LEU A 75 -2.15 -7.65 16.60
N TYR A 76 -1.55 -6.51 16.32
CA TYR A 76 -2.18 -5.19 16.41
C TYR A 76 -2.85 -4.85 15.08
N ASN A 77 -4.15 -5.05 14.99
CA ASN A 77 -4.94 -4.57 13.84
C ASN A 77 -5.05 -3.04 13.77
N SER A 78 -4.38 -2.31 14.66
CA SER A 78 -4.60 -0.88 14.85
C SER A 78 -3.34 -0.04 15.11
N LEU A 79 -2.16 -0.49 14.68
CA LEU A 79 -0.97 0.35 14.84
C LEU A 79 -1.10 1.66 14.05
N TRP A 80 -1.69 1.58 12.86
CA TRP A 80 -2.02 2.74 12.06
C TRP A 80 -3.04 3.66 12.75
N GLU A 81 -4.08 3.12 13.36
CA GLU A 81 -5.04 3.87 14.16
C GLU A 81 -4.39 4.50 15.40
N PHE A 82 -3.40 3.83 16.00
CA PHE A 82 -2.62 4.39 17.10
C PHE A 82 -1.81 5.62 16.66
N LEU A 83 -1.21 5.60 15.47
CA LEU A 83 -0.42 6.72 14.93
C LEU A 83 -1.27 7.92 14.52
N LYS A 84 -2.51 7.72 14.12
CA LYS A 84 -3.47 8.81 13.83
C LYS A 84 -3.86 9.58 15.08
N ARG A 85 -3.63 9.04 16.29
CA ARG A 85 -3.97 9.70 17.54
C ARG A 85 -2.93 10.79 17.88
N LYS A 86 -3.37 11.87 18.52
CA LYS A 86 -2.46 12.91 19.02
C LYS A 86 -1.43 12.29 19.98
N PHE A 87 -0.18 12.72 19.86
CA PHE A 87 0.92 12.30 20.73
C PHE A 87 0.52 12.49 22.21
N ARG A 88 0.72 11.44 23.01
CA ARG A 88 0.52 11.50 24.47
C ARG A 88 1.74 10.85 25.14
N VAL A 89 2.29 11.51 26.16
CA VAL A 89 3.44 11.02 26.94
C VAL A 89 3.23 9.61 27.50
N LYS A 90 1.98 9.25 27.85
CA LYS A 90 1.59 7.90 28.28
C LYS A 90 2.06 6.78 27.31
N TYR A 91 2.27 7.11 26.04
CA TYR A 91 2.66 6.14 24.99
C TYR A 91 4.11 6.35 24.51
N ALA A 92 4.93 7.11 25.24
CA ALA A 92 6.32 7.39 24.84
C ALA A 92 7.14 6.14 24.52
N GLY A 93 7.01 5.08 25.32
CA GLY A 93 7.68 3.80 25.06
C GLY A 93 7.27 3.14 23.74
N LYS A 94 5.99 3.27 23.33
CA LYS A 94 5.52 2.75 22.03
C LYS A 94 6.10 3.54 20.86
N TYR A 95 6.19 4.86 20.96
CA TYR A 95 6.82 5.69 19.94
C TYR A 95 8.31 5.44 19.82
N PHE A 96 9.00 5.25 20.95
CA PHE A 96 10.41 4.88 20.98
C PHE A 96 10.65 3.54 20.27
N PHE A 97 9.84 2.53 20.60
CA PHE A 97 9.90 1.21 19.94
C PHE A 97 9.64 1.33 18.41
N LEU A 98 8.66 2.13 18.01
CA LEU A 98 8.39 2.38 16.57
C LEU A 98 9.58 3.05 15.88
N GLY A 99 10.23 4.00 16.55
CA GLY A 99 11.43 4.66 16.03
C GLY A 99 12.59 3.67 15.81
N ILE A 100 12.87 2.82 16.79
CA ILE A 100 13.88 1.77 16.66
C ILE A 100 13.51 0.78 15.54
N SER A 101 12.25 0.33 15.49
CA SER A 101 11.78 -0.57 14.43
C SER A 101 11.93 0.05 13.05
N LEU A 102 11.66 1.35 12.92
CA LEU A 102 11.82 2.06 11.66
C LEU A 102 13.28 2.10 11.22
N LEU A 103 14.21 2.40 12.14
CA LEU A 103 15.65 2.41 11.86
C LEU A 103 16.15 1.04 11.42
N LEU A 104 15.79 -0.01 12.14
CA LEU A 104 16.22 -1.38 11.83
C LEU A 104 15.64 -1.92 10.53
N LEU A 105 14.37 -1.61 10.24
CA LEU A 105 13.65 -2.14 9.09
C LEU A 105 13.76 -1.26 7.85
N PHE A 106 14.28 -0.04 7.96
CA PHE A 106 14.36 0.89 6.83
C PHE A 106 15.09 0.29 5.62
N PHE A 107 16.29 -0.23 5.84
CA PHE A 107 17.11 -0.78 4.77
C PHE A 107 16.50 -2.03 4.13
N PRO A 108 16.12 -3.08 4.88
CA PRO A 108 15.51 -4.26 4.29
C PRO A 108 14.18 -3.97 3.59
N ILE A 109 13.35 -3.06 4.11
CA ILE A 109 12.09 -2.68 3.45
C ILE A 109 12.35 -1.89 2.17
N THR A 110 13.36 -1.01 2.16
CA THR A 110 13.75 -0.30 0.94
C THR A 110 14.23 -1.28 -0.14
N LEU A 111 14.96 -2.31 0.22
CA LEU A 111 15.35 -3.37 -0.71
C LEU A 111 14.14 -4.11 -1.28
N LEU A 112 13.19 -4.47 -0.43
CA LEU A 112 11.92 -5.09 -0.86
C LEU A 112 11.14 -4.19 -1.81
N PHE A 113 11.09 -2.88 -1.55
CA PHE A 113 10.46 -1.91 -2.46
C PHE A 113 11.14 -1.90 -3.84
N VAL A 114 12.48 -1.88 -3.88
CA VAL A 114 13.22 -1.93 -5.16
C VAL A 114 12.86 -3.20 -5.93
N MET A 115 12.83 -4.35 -5.26
CA MET A 115 12.43 -5.61 -5.87
C MET A 115 10.98 -5.57 -6.38
N GLU A 116 10.02 -5.08 -5.57
CA GLU A 116 8.63 -4.91 -5.99
C GLU A 116 8.51 -4.03 -7.24
N SER A 117 9.30 -2.96 -7.31
CA SER A 117 9.33 -2.03 -8.45
C SER A 117 9.83 -2.72 -9.72
N ILE A 118 10.93 -3.46 -9.64
CA ILE A 118 11.51 -4.21 -10.78
C ILE A 118 10.50 -5.22 -11.32
N PHE A 119 9.79 -5.92 -10.44
CA PHE A 119 8.82 -6.96 -10.84
C PHE A 119 7.39 -6.46 -11.05
N ASN A 120 7.14 -5.14 -10.97
CA ASN A 120 5.81 -4.53 -11.08
C ASN A 120 4.80 -5.15 -10.09
N ARG A 121 5.25 -5.38 -8.84
CA ARG A 121 4.47 -6.00 -7.75
C ARG A 121 4.28 -5.10 -6.54
N GLY A 122 4.40 -3.79 -6.74
CA GLY A 122 4.21 -2.78 -5.68
C GLY A 122 2.81 -2.79 -5.07
N ALA A 123 2.70 -2.20 -3.87
CA ALA A 123 1.49 -2.18 -3.06
C ALA A 123 0.31 -1.45 -3.71
N THR A 124 0.59 -0.45 -4.53
CA THR A 124 -0.41 0.36 -5.22
C THR A 124 -0.19 0.33 -6.72
N ILE A 125 -1.25 0.58 -7.46
CA ILE A 125 -1.22 0.76 -8.91
C ILE A 125 -1.85 2.11 -9.22
N GLU A 126 -1.14 2.90 -10.01
CA GLU A 126 -1.60 4.16 -10.56
C GLU A 126 -1.80 4.03 -12.06
N MET A 127 -2.93 4.48 -12.54
CA MET A 127 -3.31 4.39 -13.95
C MET A 127 -3.78 5.75 -14.45
N LEU A 128 -3.28 6.14 -15.61
CA LEU A 128 -3.70 7.34 -16.32
C LEU A 128 -4.42 6.94 -17.61
N TYR A 129 -5.64 7.42 -17.76
CA TYR A 129 -6.47 7.23 -18.96
C TYR A 129 -6.75 8.55 -19.66
N LEU A 130 -6.85 8.51 -20.98
CA LEU A 130 -7.33 9.60 -21.82
C LEU A 130 -8.61 9.17 -22.54
N LYS A 131 -9.52 10.13 -22.70
CA LYS A 131 -10.71 9.95 -23.54
C LYS A 131 -10.27 9.95 -25.00
N LYS A 132 -10.72 8.97 -25.76
CA LYS A 132 -10.61 8.95 -27.23
C LYS A 132 -11.27 10.14 -27.87
#